data_db46c0c3c0a223bb0383622d7b00107c
#
_entry.id   db46c0c3c0a223bb0383622d7b00107c
#
_cell.length_a   1.000
_cell.length_b   1.000
_cell.length_c   1.000
_cell.angle_alpha   90.00
_cell.angle_beta   90.00
_cell.angle_gamma   90.00
#
_symmetry.space_group_name_H-M   'P 1'
#
loop_
_entity.id
_entity.type
_entity.pdbx_description
1 polymer ?
#
loop_
_entity_poly.entity_id
_entity_poly.type
_entity_poly.pdbx_seq_one_letter_code
_entity_poly.pdbx_strand_id
1 'polypeptide(L)'
;MNKLTARLLYKGGNIERQNVLWNTAGSFCYALASMVLSFLVIRMIGEDQGGIFSFGFSTLGQQMFIIAYFGIRPFQITDGKGEYSFRDYLEHRYITCLAALAAGCVYLTAQVSVGFYTPYKALILILLVLYKVIDGYADVYESEFQRRGSLYL
;
A
#
# COMPACT_ATOMS: atom_id res chain seq x y z
N MET A 1 -16.71 26.71 2.63
CA MET A 1 -15.29 26.29 2.62
C MET A 1 -14.61 26.94 3.82
N ASN A 2 -14.10 26.14 4.75
CA ASN A 2 -13.61 26.65 6.04
C ASN A 2 -12.29 27.41 5.82
N LYS A 3 -12.05 28.52 6.59
CA LYS A 3 -10.81 29.33 6.46
C LYS A 3 -9.53 28.50 6.59
N LEU A 4 -9.60 27.38 7.31
CA LEU A 4 -8.49 26.43 7.49
C LEU A 4 -8.22 25.64 6.21
N THR A 5 -9.26 25.13 5.54
CA THR A 5 -9.11 24.42 4.25
C THR A 5 -8.64 25.35 3.13
N ALA A 6 -9.11 26.61 3.10
CA ALA A 6 -8.62 27.60 2.15
C ALA A 6 -7.14 27.94 2.36
N ARG A 7 -6.64 27.96 3.60
CA ARG A 7 -5.23 28.18 3.91
C ARG A 7 -4.32 26.99 3.55
N LEU A 8 -4.84 25.77 3.71
CA LEU A 8 -4.15 24.53 3.36
C LEU A 8 -4.05 24.33 1.83
N LEU A 9 -5.09 24.80 1.09
CA LEU A 9 -5.17 24.70 -0.35
C LEU A 9 -4.66 25.97 -1.08
N TYR A 10 -4.02 26.90 -0.35
CA TYR A 10 -3.53 28.16 -0.92
C TYR A 10 -2.40 27.93 -1.91
N LYS A 11 -2.68 28.13 -3.18
CA LYS A 11 -1.78 27.98 -4.33
C LYS A 11 -0.70 29.07 -4.48
N GLY A 12 -0.58 30.00 -3.54
CA GLY A 12 0.33 31.17 -3.61
C GLY A 12 1.75 30.93 -3.06
N GLY A 13 2.07 29.72 -2.61
CA GLY A 13 3.41 29.34 -2.11
C GLY A 13 4.17 28.49 -3.11
N ASN A 14 5.43 28.16 -2.79
CA ASN A 14 6.22 27.21 -3.56
C ASN A 14 5.58 25.84 -3.53
N ILE A 15 4.89 25.44 -4.62
CA ILE A 15 4.13 24.20 -4.76
C ILE A 15 5.03 22.98 -4.48
N GLU A 16 6.28 23.02 -4.93
CA GLU A 16 7.26 21.95 -4.70
C GLU A 16 7.50 21.73 -3.20
N ARG A 17 7.69 22.83 -2.45
CA ARG A 17 7.86 22.76 -1.00
C ARG A 17 6.63 22.21 -0.29
N GLN A 18 5.43 22.59 -0.73
CA GLN A 18 4.18 22.05 -0.17
C GLN A 18 4.04 20.55 -0.46
N ASN A 19 4.32 20.11 -1.69
CA ASN A 19 4.32 18.70 -2.05
C ASN A 19 5.29 17.90 -1.18
N VAL A 20 6.51 18.38 -0.99
CA VAL A 20 7.51 17.70 -0.14
C VAL A 20 7.04 17.63 1.31
N LEU A 21 6.59 18.75 1.88
CA LEU A 21 6.15 18.79 3.28
C LEU A 21 4.96 17.88 3.55
N TRP A 22 3.93 17.96 2.71
CA TRP A 22 2.71 17.15 2.90
C TRP A 22 2.97 15.67 2.65
N ASN A 23 3.74 15.33 1.63
CA ASN A 23 4.11 13.94 1.36
C ASN A 23 4.97 13.36 2.51
N THR A 24 5.95 14.11 3.01
CA THR A 24 6.78 13.68 4.14
C THR A 24 5.94 13.53 5.42
N ALA A 25 5.09 14.49 5.73
CA ALA A 25 4.21 14.43 6.89
C ALA A 25 3.22 13.26 6.79
N GLY A 26 2.61 13.05 5.63
CA GLY A 26 1.70 11.93 5.38
C GLY A 26 2.37 10.58 5.53
N SER A 27 3.55 10.40 4.92
CA SER A 27 4.33 9.18 5.04
C SER A 27 4.77 8.88 6.47
N PHE A 28 5.17 9.91 7.22
CA PHE A 28 5.54 9.78 8.62
C PHE A 28 4.32 9.40 9.49
N CYS A 29 3.18 10.05 9.31
CA CYS A 29 1.94 9.71 10.00
C CYS A 29 1.48 8.30 9.69
N TYR A 30 1.56 7.86 8.42
CA TYR A 30 1.25 6.49 8.02
C TYR A 30 2.18 5.48 8.69
N ALA A 31 3.48 5.73 8.71
CA ALA A 31 4.45 4.86 9.36
C ALA A 31 4.20 4.74 10.87
N LEU A 32 3.96 5.87 11.55
CA LEU A 32 3.59 5.88 12.97
C LEU A 32 2.29 5.14 13.25
N ALA A 33 1.25 5.39 12.46
CA ALA A 33 -0.04 4.72 12.60
C ALA A 33 0.09 3.19 12.41
N SER A 34 0.86 2.75 11.41
CA SER A 34 1.14 1.34 11.17
C SER A 34 1.92 0.69 12.31
N MET A 35 2.90 1.40 12.87
CA MET A 35 3.67 0.92 14.02
C MET A 35 2.78 0.81 15.27
N VAL A 36 2.00 1.83 15.57
CA VAL A 36 1.08 1.84 16.72
C VAL A 36 0.03 0.75 16.56
N LEU A 37 -0.56 0.61 15.37
CA LEU A 37 -1.53 -0.45 15.07
C LEU A 37 -0.92 -1.84 15.32
N SER A 38 0.27 -2.10 14.78
CA SER A 38 0.94 -3.39 14.97
C SER A 38 1.21 -3.69 16.44
N PHE A 39 1.70 -2.70 17.19
CA PHE A 39 1.96 -2.84 18.62
C PHE A 39 0.66 -3.12 19.41
N LEU A 40 -0.40 -2.36 19.16
CA LEU A 40 -1.68 -2.52 19.83
C LEU A 40 -2.29 -3.90 19.55
N VAL A 41 -2.29 -4.31 18.27
CA VAL A 41 -2.83 -5.62 17.87
C VAL A 41 -2.08 -6.74 18.59
N ILE A 42 -0.75 -6.76 18.55
CA ILE A 42 0.06 -7.80 19.21
C ILE A 42 -0.22 -7.83 20.72
N ARG A 43 -0.33 -6.65 21.36
CA ARG A 43 -0.58 -6.57 22.80
C ARG A 43 -1.98 -7.03 23.18
N MET A 44 -2.97 -6.83 22.32
CA MET A 44 -4.38 -7.20 22.62
C MET A 44 -4.66 -8.68 22.37
N ILE A 45 -4.04 -9.29 21.37
CA ILE A 45 -4.37 -10.68 20.96
C ILE A 45 -3.37 -11.72 21.46
N GLY A 46 -2.30 -11.28 22.16
CA GLY A 46 -1.27 -12.14 22.73
C GLY A 46 -0.18 -12.55 21.71
N GLU A 47 0.85 -13.22 22.23
CA GLU A 47 2.10 -13.49 21.48
C GLU A 47 1.89 -14.39 20.26
N ASP A 48 1.13 -15.48 20.40
CA ASP A 48 0.94 -16.46 19.32
C ASP A 48 0.18 -15.86 18.12
N GLN A 49 -0.95 -15.23 18.38
CA GLN A 49 -1.78 -14.61 17.35
C GLN A 49 -1.12 -13.32 16.82
N GLY A 50 -0.45 -12.58 17.73
CA GLY A 50 0.34 -11.41 17.38
C GLY A 50 1.49 -11.75 16.44
N GLY A 51 2.13 -12.90 16.62
CA GLY A 51 3.15 -13.41 15.71
C GLY A 51 2.60 -13.69 14.31
N ILE A 52 1.41 -14.32 14.20
CA ILE A 52 0.74 -14.54 12.90
C ILE A 52 0.43 -13.21 12.21
N PHE A 53 -0.13 -12.26 12.96
CA PHE A 53 -0.44 -10.92 12.44
C PHE A 53 0.84 -10.20 11.96
N SER A 54 1.89 -10.19 12.79
CA SER A 54 3.16 -9.53 12.47
C SER A 54 3.81 -10.11 11.21
N PHE A 55 3.84 -11.45 11.08
CA PHE A 55 4.33 -12.11 9.88
C PHE A 55 3.50 -11.74 8.65
N GLY A 56 2.17 -11.80 8.76
CA GLY A 56 1.28 -11.50 7.65
C GLY A 56 1.33 -10.03 7.22
N PHE A 57 1.45 -9.12 8.18
CA PHE A 57 1.47 -7.68 7.92
C PHE A 57 2.83 -7.20 7.37
N SER A 58 3.94 -7.60 8.04
CA SER A 58 5.27 -7.07 7.76
C SER A 58 6.08 -7.91 6.78
N THR A 59 5.84 -9.22 6.68
CA THR A 59 6.64 -10.10 5.82
C THR A 59 5.86 -10.53 4.59
N LEU A 60 4.87 -11.39 4.75
CA LEU A 60 4.12 -11.94 3.61
C LEU A 60 3.38 -10.84 2.85
N GLY A 61 2.66 -9.98 3.57
CA GLY A 61 1.91 -8.87 2.98
C GLY A 61 2.82 -7.91 2.22
N GLN A 62 4.00 -7.60 2.78
CA GLN A 62 4.96 -6.73 2.12
C GLN A 62 5.53 -7.34 0.83
N GLN A 63 5.77 -8.66 0.80
CA GLN A 63 6.18 -9.35 -0.42
C GLN A 63 5.08 -9.29 -1.50
N MET A 64 3.83 -9.52 -1.11
CA MET A 64 2.70 -9.42 -2.03
C MET A 64 2.48 -7.97 -2.51
N PHE A 65 2.69 -6.98 -1.64
CA PHE A 65 2.70 -5.57 -2.03
C PHE A 65 3.77 -5.28 -3.09
N ILE A 66 4.99 -5.81 -2.94
CA ILE A 66 6.06 -5.62 -3.94
C ILE A 66 5.67 -6.19 -5.30
N ILE A 67 5.01 -7.36 -5.33
CA ILE A 67 4.49 -7.94 -6.58
C ILE A 67 3.38 -7.06 -7.17
N ALA A 68 2.44 -6.60 -6.36
CA ALA A 68 1.37 -5.69 -6.80
C ALA A 68 1.91 -4.35 -7.29
N TYR A 69 2.94 -3.82 -6.63
CA TYR A 69 3.62 -2.57 -6.98
C TYR A 69 4.39 -2.67 -8.29
N PHE A 70 5.13 -3.74 -8.52
CA PHE A 70 5.93 -4.11 -9.71
C PHE A 70 6.71 -2.97 -10.37
N GLY A 71 7.15 -1.97 -9.61
CA GLY A 71 7.92 -0.85 -10.15
C GLY A 71 7.16 0.11 -11.09
N ILE A 72 5.83 0.00 -11.19
CA ILE A 72 5.00 0.83 -12.08
C ILE A 72 5.05 2.29 -11.66
N ARG A 73 5.10 2.57 -10.36
CA ARG A 73 5.12 3.95 -9.84
C ARG A 73 6.27 4.79 -10.38
N PRO A 74 7.55 4.37 -10.29
CA PRO A 74 8.65 5.14 -10.87
C PRO A 74 8.45 5.41 -12.36
N PHE A 75 7.98 4.41 -13.10
CA PHE A 75 7.72 4.55 -14.53
C PHE A 75 6.59 5.57 -14.80
N GLN A 76 5.46 5.47 -14.09
CA GLN A 76 4.34 6.41 -14.23
C GLN A 76 4.74 7.85 -13.90
N ILE A 77 5.54 8.06 -12.83
CA ILE A 77 5.97 9.39 -12.41
C ILE A 77 6.94 10.01 -13.42
N THR A 78 7.81 9.20 -14.02
CA THR A 78 8.83 9.66 -14.97
C THR A 78 8.33 9.77 -16.42
N ASP A 79 7.10 9.34 -16.70
CA ASP A 79 6.46 9.51 -18.02
C ASP A 79 6.09 10.98 -18.27
N GLY A 80 7.12 11.81 -18.45
CA GLY A 80 6.97 13.26 -18.71
C GLY A 80 6.41 13.59 -20.08
N LYS A 81 6.46 12.65 -21.03
CA LYS A 81 5.92 12.82 -22.39
C LYS A 81 4.45 12.44 -22.46
N GLY A 82 3.90 11.74 -21.45
CA GLY A 82 2.53 11.24 -21.44
C GLY A 82 2.28 10.20 -22.53
N GLU A 83 3.24 9.32 -22.75
CA GLU A 83 3.15 8.26 -23.78
C GLU A 83 2.03 7.27 -23.44
N TYR A 84 1.75 7.10 -22.14
CA TYR A 84 0.72 6.20 -21.63
C TYR A 84 -0.40 6.97 -20.91
N SER A 85 -1.63 6.52 -21.12
CA SER A 85 -2.79 7.08 -20.42
C SER A 85 -2.86 6.53 -18.99
N PHE A 86 -3.60 7.23 -18.10
CA PHE A 86 -3.89 6.73 -16.75
C PHE A 86 -4.56 5.35 -16.77
N ARG A 87 -5.39 5.10 -17.79
CA ARG A 87 -6.07 3.82 -17.97
C ARG A 87 -5.09 2.67 -18.20
N ASP A 88 -4.03 2.90 -18.98
CA ASP A 88 -3.02 1.88 -19.26
C ASP A 88 -2.28 1.47 -17.97
N TYR A 89 -1.93 2.45 -17.12
CA TYR A 89 -1.35 2.19 -15.80
C TYR A 89 -2.30 1.43 -14.89
N LEU A 90 -3.60 1.78 -14.93
CA LEU A 90 -4.62 1.11 -14.12
C LEU A 90 -4.83 -0.35 -14.55
N GLU A 91 -4.91 -0.61 -15.86
CA GLU A 91 -5.06 -1.97 -16.40
C GLU A 91 -3.85 -2.84 -16.01
N HIS A 92 -2.64 -2.29 -16.13
CA HIS A 92 -1.44 -2.99 -15.71
C HIS A 92 -1.41 -3.27 -14.21
N ARG A 93 -1.86 -2.32 -13.39
CA ARG A 93 -2.00 -2.48 -11.94
C ARG A 93 -2.99 -3.59 -11.58
N TYR A 94 -4.09 -3.73 -12.31
CA TYR A 94 -5.01 -4.86 -12.13
C TYR A 94 -4.32 -6.21 -12.32
N ILE A 95 -3.52 -6.34 -13.38
CA ILE A 95 -2.81 -7.59 -13.67
C ILE A 95 -1.82 -7.92 -12.54
N THR A 96 -1.03 -6.94 -12.09
CA THR A 96 -0.04 -7.15 -11.02
C THR A 96 -0.70 -7.42 -9.66
N CYS A 97 -1.82 -6.79 -9.35
CA CYS A 97 -2.60 -7.08 -8.15
C CYS A 97 -3.20 -8.49 -8.17
N LEU A 98 -3.74 -8.93 -9.32
CA LEU A 98 -4.22 -10.30 -9.48
C LEU A 98 -3.09 -11.33 -9.36
N ALA A 99 -1.93 -11.03 -9.93
CA ALA A 99 -0.74 -11.88 -9.79
C ALA A 99 -0.27 -11.98 -8.33
N ALA A 100 -0.25 -10.87 -7.59
CA ALA A 100 0.08 -10.84 -6.18
C ALA A 100 -0.90 -11.68 -5.34
N LEU A 101 -2.20 -11.52 -5.59
CA LEU A 101 -3.23 -12.30 -4.90
C LEU A 101 -3.11 -13.79 -5.22
N ALA A 102 -2.91 -14.15 -6.49
CA ALA A 102 -2.71 -15.54 -6.91
C ALA A 102 -1.46 -16.15 -6.26
N ALA A 103 -0.34 -15.43 -6.22
CA ALA A 103 0.89 -15.87 -5.56
C ALA A 103 0.67 -16.10 -4.06
N GLY A 104 -0.03 -15.19 -3.37
CA GLY A 104 -0.42 -15.34 -1.97
C GLY A 104 -1.29 -16.57 -1.72
N CYS A 105 -2.31 -16.79 -2.57
CA CYS A 105 -3.18 -17.96 -2.49
C CYS A 105 -2.39 -19.27 -2.70
N VAL A 106 -1.55 -19.33 -3.72
CA VAL A 106 -0.71 -20.51 -4.01
C VAL A 106 0.22 -20.81 -2.84
N TYR A 107 0.90 -19.81 -2.32
CA TYR A 107 1.78 -19.96 -1.15
C TYR A 107 1.02 -20.51 0.05
N LEU A 108 -0.11 -19.89 0.42
CA LEU A 108 -0.88 -20.30 1.60
C LEU A 108 -1.48 -21.70 1.45
N THR A 109 -1.97 -22.04 0.24
CA THR A 109 -2.52 -23.37 -0.04
C THR A 109 -1.42 -24.43 0.09
N ALA A 110 -0.23 -24.17 -0.45
CA ALA A 110 0.91 -25.08 -0.32
C ALA A 110 1.28 -25.28 1.15
N GLN A 111 1.33 -24.22 1.97
CA GLN A 111 1.67 -24.32 3.39
C GLN A 111 0.64 -25.11 4.21
N VAL A 112 -0.64 -24.95 3.87
CA VAL A 112 -1.72 -25.76 4.50
C VAL A 112 -1.64 -27.22 4.06
N SER A 113 -1.39 -27.50 2.78
CA SER A 113 -1.30 -28.86 2.23
C SER A 113 -0.16 -29.66 2.83
N VAL A 114 0.97 -29.00 3.15
CA VAL A 114 2.13 -29.62 3.80
C VAL A 114 1.96 -29.73 5.33
N GLY A 115 0.89 -29.12 5.88
CA GLY A 115 0.61 -29.16 7.32
C GLY A 115 1.38 -28.14 8.17
N PHE A 116 2.12 -27.21 7.57
CA PHE A 116 2.82 -26.15 8.31
C PHE A 116 1.89 -25.07 8.86
N TYR A 117 0.76 -24.80 8.16
CA TYR A 117 -0.21 -23.82 8.60
C TYR A 117 -1.58 -24.46 8.84
N THR A 118 -2.22 -24.04 9.94
CA THR A 118 -3.63 -24.37 10.16
C THR A 118 -4.51 -23.57 9.21
N PRO A 119 -5.69 -24.05 8.84
CA PRO A 119 -6.65 -23.28 8.02
C PRO A 119 -7.00 -21.90 8.62
N TYR A 120 -7.08 -21.82 9.96
CA TYR A 120 -7.31 -20.57 10.68
C TYR A 120 -6.18 -19.55 10.46
N LYS A 121 -4.92 -20.00 10.58
CA LYS A 121 -3.74 -19.16 10.31
C LYS A 121 -3.74 -18.68 8.86
N ALA A 122 -4.03 -19.57 7.92
CA ALA A 122 -4.10 -19.23 6.49
C ALA A 122 -5.19 -18.18 6.20
N LEU A 123 -6.35 -18.28 6.87
CA LEU A 123 -7.42 -17.30 6.74
C LEU A 123 -6.99 -15.89 7.18
N ILE A 124 -6.30 -15.78 8.31
CA ILE A 124 -5.79 -14.47 8.77
C ILE A 124 -4.77 -13.93 7.75
N LEU A 125 -3.86 -14.77 7.30
CA LEU A 125 -2.81 -14.37 6.38
C LEU A 125 -3.36 -13.94 5.01
N ILE A 126 -4.39 -14.61 4.48
CA ILE A 126 -4.99 -14.20 3.19
C ILE A 126 -5.71 -12.85 3.30
N LEU A 127 -6.35 -12.55 4.43
CA LEU A 127 -6.95 -11.24 4.67
C LEU A 127 -5.91 -10.12 4.72
N LEU A 128 -4.72 -10.39 5.31
CA LEU A 128 -3.61 -9.43 5.32
C LEU A 128 -2.96 -9.28 3.94
N VAL A 129 -2.88 -10.35 3.16
CA VAL A 129 -2.48 -10.29 1.74
C VAL A 129 -3.45 -9.42 0.95
N LEU A 130 -4.75 -9.64 1.11
CA LEU A 130 -5.78 -8.84 0.43
C LEU A 130 -5.67 -7.36 0.80
N TYR A 131 -5.49 -7.05 2.08
CA TYR A 131 -5.25 -5.68 2.55
C TYR A 131 -4.07 -5.03 1.82
N LYS A 132 -2.93 -5.74 1.71
CA LYS A 132 -1.73 -5.23 1.05
C LYS A 132 -1.85 -5.14 -0.47
N VAL A 133 -2.64 -6.00 -1.09
CA VAL A 133 -2.95 -5.89 -2.53
C VAL A 133 -3.82 -4.67 -2.81
N ILE A 134 -4.79 -4.37 -1.93
CA ILE A 134 -5.61 -3.15 -2.02
C ILE A 134 -4.72 -1.90 -1.85
N ASP A 135 -3.79 -1.91 -0.89
CA ASP A 135 -2.80 -0.85 -0.68
C ASP A 135 -1.96 -0.63 -1.95
N GLY A 136 -1.47 -1.73 -2.56
CA GLY A 136 -0.77 -1.70 -3.84
C GLY A 136 -1.62 -1.18 -5.01
N TYR A 137 -2.92 -1.48 -5.01
CA TYR A 137 -3.85 -0.93 -6.01
C TYR A 137 -4.04 0.58 -5.84
N ALA A 138 -4.19 1.05 -4.60
CA ALA A 138 -4.35 2.48 -4.31
C ALA A 138 -3.15 3.33 -4.76
N ASP A 139 -1.95 2.75 -4.75
CA ASP A 139 -0.69 3.42 -5.14
C ASP A 139 -0.71 4.01 -6.57
N VAL A 140 -1.50 3.44 -7.51
CA VAL A 140 -1.60 4.00 -8.87
C VAL A 140 -2.23 5.40 -8.87
N TYR A 141 -3.16 5.67 -7.96
CA TYR A 141 -3.79 6.99 -7.82
C TYR A 141 -2.84 7.99 -7.18
N GLU A 142 -2.10 7.57 -6.15
CA GLU A 142 -1.06 8.41 -5.54
C GLU A 142 0.02 8.77 -6.55
N SER A 143 0.43 7.81 -7.39
CA SER A 143 1.37 8.01 -8.48
C SER A 143 0.88 9.04 -9.48
N GLU A 144 -0.41 9.03 -9.81
CA GLU A 144 -1.03 10.02 -10.71
C GLU A 144 -1.06 11.41 -10.10
N PHE A 145 -1.36 11.54 -8.80
CA PHE A 145 -1.27 12.82 -8.11
C PHE A 145 0.17 13.36 -8.10
N GLN A 146 1.14 12.47 -7.91
CA GLN A 146 2.56 12.83 -7.96
C GLN A 146 2.98 13.29 -9.35
N ARG A 147 2.58 12.55 -10.41
CA ARG A 147 2.85 12.91 -11.81
C ARG A 147 2.30 14.28 -12.15
N ARG A 148 1.12 14.63 -11.64
CA ARG A 148 0.47 15.94 -11.84
C ARG A 148 1.01 17.05 -10.92
N GLY A 149 1.97 16.76 -10.06
CA GLY A 149 2.51 17.72 -9.09
C GLY A 149 1.50 18.17 -8.03
N SER A 150 0.53 17.33 -7.70
CA SER A 150 -0.61 17.64 -6.81
C SER A 150 -0.64 16.76 -5.55
N LEU A 151 0.52 16.35 -5.05
CA LEU A 151 0.64 15.49 -3.84
C LEU A 151 0.11 16.14 -2.55
N TYR A 152 -0.18 17.43 -2.58
CA TYR A 152 -0.75 18.16 -1.43
C TYR A 152 -2.28 18.03 -1.33
N LEU A 153 -2.93 17.37 -2.28
CA LEU A 153 -4.35 17.08 -2.29
C LEU A 153 -4.68 15.79 -1.58
#